data_49b3d4a85cf28d531b461d9a06688781
#
_entry.id   49b3d4a85cf28d531b461d9a06688781
#
_cell.length_a   1.000
_cell.length_b   1.000
_cell.length_c   1.000
_cell.angle_alpha   90.00
_cell.angle_beta   90.00
_cell.angle_gamma   90.00
#
_symmetry.space_group_name_H-M   'P 1'
#
loop_
_entity.id
_entity.type
_entity.pdbx_description
1 polymer ?
#
loop_
_entity_poly.entity_id
_entity_poly.type
_entity_poly.pdbx_seq_one_letter_code
_entity_poly.pdbx_strand_id
1 'polypeptide(L)'
;MSSIGQGLHQIGVPLWTPSMPKPYYPHRIQQHEESLKVIYFPSCINQTMGTAKDSPDQTPLIDKTVALLQKAGYEVIFPENMKNLCCGTIWESKGMMDIADLKSTELEAALYKASNGGKYPVLCDQSPCLHRMRKVMTQIKLYEPVEFIYTFLKDKLVFSPIDEPIAVHITCSMRKMNLGNMLVDLARLCSTKVIVPEEVG
;
A
#
# COMPACT_ATOMS: atom_id res chain seq x y z
N MET A 1 5.08 -18.96 19.79
CA MET A 1 3.61 -18.86 19.54
C MET A 1 3.11 -19.78 18.42
N SER A 2 3.88 -20.01 17.35
CA SER A 2 3.46 -20.90 16.23
C SER A 2 3.18 -22.36 16.63
N SER A 3 3.99 -22.92 17.54
CA SER A 3 3.81 -24.31 18.01
C SER A 3 2.53 -24.53 18.82
N ILE A 4 2.12 -23.52 19.60
CA ILE A 4 0.86 -23.55 20.34
C ILE A 4 -0.32 -23.44 19.39
N GLY A 5 -0.25 -22.57 18.37
CA GLY A 5 -1.29 -22.41 17.36
C GLY A 5 -1.51 -23.66 16.51
N GLN A 6 -0.45 -24.43 16.20
CA GLN A 6 -0.56 -25.71 15.51
C GLN A 6 -1.29 -26.77 16.35
N GLY A 7 -1.00 -26.83 17.66
CA GLY A 7 -1.69 -27.77 18.57
C GLY A 7 -3.18 -27.44 18.78
N LEU A 8 -3.55 -26.15 18.68
CA LEU A 8 -4.93 -25.71 18.87
C LEU A 8 -5.78 -25.80 17.59
N HIS A 9 -5.20 -26.07 16.43
CA HIS A 9 -5.94 -26.17 15.16
C HIS A 9 -7.02 -27.25 15.20
N GLN A 10 -6.77 -28.35 15.89
CA GLN A 10 -7.73 -29.47 16.03
C GLN A 10 -9.01 -29.08 16.78
N ILE A 11 -9.02 -28.00 17.53
CA ILE A 11 -10.17 -27.48 18.27
C ILE A 11 -10.77 -26.22 17.67
N GLY A 12 -10.57 -26.01 16.35
CA GLY A 12 -11.21 -24.93 15.59
C GLY A 12 -10.44 -23.60 15.54
N VAL A 13 -9.22 -23.54 16.07
CA VAL A 13 -8.35 -22.38 15.90
C VAL A 13 -7.75 -22.41 14.49
N PRO A 14 -7.70 -21.27 13.75
CA PRO A 14 -7.07 -21.23 12.42
C PRO A 14 -5.63 -21.74 12.45
N LEU A 15 -5.23 -22.46 11.41
CA LEU A 15 -3.89 -23.01 11.29
C LEU A 15 -2.85 -21.89 11.24
N TRP A 16 -1.95 -21.88 12.22
CA TRP A 16 -0.84 -20.94 12.29
C TRP A 16 0.44 -21.60 11.80
N THR A 17 0.99 -21.13 10.68
CA THR A 17 2.23 -21.66 10.12
C THR A 17 3.45 -20.81 10.51
N PRO A 18 4.68 -21.40 10.52
CA PRO A 18 5.90 -20.64 10.79
C PRO A 18 6.18 -19.51 9.79
N SER A 19 5.67 -19.64 8.55
CA SER A 19 5.82 -18.65 7.47
C SER A 19 4.86 -17.47 7.57
N MET A 20 3.94 -17.47 8.55
CA MET A 20 3.04 -16.30 8.72
C MET A 20 3.84 -15.05 9.06
N PRO A 21 3.43 -13.88 8.50
CA PRO A 21 4.11 -12.62 8.71
C PRO A 21 4.05 -12.19 10.17
N LYS A 22 5.09 -11.46 10.60
CA LYS A 22 5.14 -10.85 11.93
C LYS A 22 4.20 -9.64 12.00
N PRO A 23 3.74 -9.22 13.21
CA PRO A 23 3.05 -7.95 13.36
C PRO A 23 3.93 -6.78 12.92
N TYR A 24 3.32 -5.78 12.31
CA TYR A 24 4.00 -4.52 12.03
C TYR A 24 4.05 -3.64 13.29
N TYR A 25 5.21 -3.04 13.54
CA TYR A 25 5.42 -2.05 14.60
C TYR A 25 5.91 -0.74 13.96
N PRO A 26 5.12 0.35 14.04
CA PRO A 26 5.48 1.61 13.41
C PRO A 26 6.69 2.27 14.10
N HIS A 27 7.60 2.83 13.30
CA HIS A 27 8.71 3.66 13.77
C HIS A 27 8.32 5.14 13.77
N ARG A 28 9.01 5.96 14.59
CA ARG A 28 8.85 7.42 14.59
C ARG A 28 9.49 8.00 13.32
N ILE A 29 8.76 8.88 12.64
CA ILE A 29 9.22 9.61 11.46
C ILE A 29 9.64 11.01 11.89
N GLN A 30 10.81 11.50 11.41
CA GLN A 30 11.25 12.87 11.61
C GLN A 30 10.55 13.79 10.60
N GLN A 31 10.11 14.98 11.05
CA GLN A 31 9.44 15.98 10.23
C GLN A 31 10.42 17.13 9.90
N HIS A 32 10.33 17.64 8.66
CA HIS A 32 11.08 18.79 8.18
C HIS A 32 10.11 19.86 7.62
N GLU A 33 10.35 21.14 7.97
CA GLU A 33 9.36 22.22 7.70
C GLU A 33 9.20 22.64 6.22
N GLU A 34 10.20 22.42 5.36
CA GLU A 34 10.18 22.85 3.93
C GLU A 34 9.97 21.72 2.92
N SER A 35 9.53 20.56 3.35
CA SER A 35 9.41 19.38 2.50
C SER A 35 8.09 19.33 1.72
N LEU A 36 8.11 18.67 0.55
CA LEU A 36 6.88 18.22 -0.13
C LEU A 36 6.13 17.27 0.80
N LYS A 37 4.80 17.40 0.88
CA LYS A 37 4.02 16.59 1.82
C LYS A 37 3.17 15.55 1.10
N VAL A 38 3.10 14.36 1.66
CA VAL A 38 2.25 13.28 1.20
C VAL A 38 1.57 12.60 2.39
N ILE A 39 0.28 12.35 2.27
CA ILE A 39 -0.45 11.53 3.23
C ILE A 39 -0.27 10.09 2.82
N TYR A 40 0.25 9.26 3.71
CA TYR A 40 0.35 7.83 3.47
C TYR A 40 -0.68 7.08 4.31
N PHE A 41 -1.61 6.43 3.62
CA PHE A 41 -2.59 5.53 4.20
C PHE A 41 -2.22 4.08 3.84
N PRO A 42 -1.41 3.40 4.67
CA PRO A 42 -1.18 1.98 4.48
C PRO A 42 -2.46 1.20 4.72
N SER A 43 -2.69 0.20 3.90
CA SER A 43 -3.86 -0.68 4.02
C SER A 43 -3.88 -1.40 5.37
N CYS A 44 -5.07 -1.80 5.82
CA CYS A 44 -5.22 -2.53 7.09
C CYS A 44 -4.41 -3.84 7.11
N ILE A 45 -4.22 -4.48 5.96
CA ILE A 45 -3.40 -5.69 5.88
C ILE A 45 -1.92 -5.37 6.14
N ASN A 46 -1.38 -4.30 5.56
CA ASN A 46 0.01 -3.89 5.77
C ASN A 46 0.25 -3.32 7.17
N GLN A 47 -0.77 -2.73 7.79
CA GLN A 47 -0.71 -2.30 9.20
C GLN A 47 -0.71 -3.48 10.19
N THR A 48 -1.26 -4.63 9.79
CA THR A 48 -1.41 -5.81 10.65
C THR A 48 -0.31 -6.83 10.41
N MET A 49 0.09 -7.02 9.14
CA MET A 49 1.03 -8.03 8.70
C MET A 49 2.36 -7.36 8.30
N GLY A 50 3.43 -7.77 8.98
CA GLY A 50 4.80 -7.41 8.59
C GLY A 50 5.34 -8.39 7.53
N THR A 51 6.66 -8.53 7.50
CA THR A 51 7.34 -9.47 6.59
C THR A 51 7.13 -10.92 7.00
N ALA A 52 7.21 -11.84 6.05
CA ALA A 52 7.26 -13.27 6.35
C ALA A 52 8.47 -13.58 7.24
N LYS A 53 8.31 -14.55 8.14
CA LYS A 53 9.34 -14.88 9.13
C LYS A 53 10.68 -15.26 8.48
N ASP A 54 10.61 -15.95 7.36
CA ASP A 54 11.78 -16.49 6.65
C ASP A 54 12.20 -15.60 5.46
N SER A 55 11.66 -14.39 5.34
CA SER A 55 12.09 -13.43 4.32
C SER A 55 13.53 -13.00 4.57
N PRO A 56 14.40 -12.99 3.55
CA PRO A 56 15.77 -12.46 3.68
C PRO A 56 15.78 -10.98 4.03
N ASP A 57 14.81 -10.22 3.55
CA ASP A 57 14.59 -8.83 3.92
C ASP A 57 13.45 -8.74 4.94
N GLN A 58 13.78 -8.31 6.14
CA GLN A 58 12.85 -8.16 7.26
C GLN A 58 12.26 -6.74 7.38
N THR A 59 12.56 -5.85 6.42
CA THR A 59 12.01 -4.49 6.41
C THR A 59 10.55 -4.50 5.97
N PRO A 60 9.60 -4.04 6.79
CA PRO A 60 8.19 -3.97 6.42
C PRO A 60 7.93 -3.07 5.20
N LEU A 61 6.89 -3.37 4.43
CA LEU A 61 6.53 -2.58 3.24
C LEU A 61 6.28 -1.11 3.58
N ILE A 62 5.65 -0.83 4.72
CA ILE A 62 5.39 0.54 5.17
C ILE A 62 6.71 1.30 5.34
N ASP A 63 7.70 0.70 5.99
CA ASP A 63 9.00 1.35 6.22
C ASP A 63 9.76 1.58 4.91
N LYS A 64 9.70 0.63 3.97
CA LYS A 64 10.27 0.79 2.62
C LYS A 64 9.60 1.94 1.86
N THR A 65 8.28 2.03 1.94
CA THR A 65 7.51 3.10 1.29
C THR A 65 7.87 4.46 1.88
N VAL A 66 7.94 4.56 3.20
CA VAL A 66 8.37 5.80 3.89
C VAL A 66 9.79 6.19 3.49
N ALA A 67 10.73 5.25 3.51
CA ALA A 67 12.12 5.51 3.13
C ALA A 67 12.24 5.99 1.67
N LEU A 68 11.47 5.41 0.75
CA LEU A 68 11.43 5.84 -0.66
C LEU A 68 10.89 7.27 -0.81
N LEU A 69 9.78 7.59 -0.14
CA LEU A 69 9.18 8.92 -0.16
C LEU A 69 10.12 9.98 0.42
N GLN A 70 10.76 9.68 1.56
CA GLN A 70 11.74 10.57 2.20
C GLN A 70 12.98 10.77 1.33
N LYS A 71 13.49 9.72 0.66
CA LYS A 71 14.59 9.81 -0.29
C LYS A 71 14.27 10.76 -1.46
N ALA A 72 13.01 10.85 -1.85
CA ALA A 72 12.52 11.78 -2.88
C ALA A 72 12.16 13.18 -2.34
N GLY A 73 12.44 13.48 -1.07
CA GLY A 73 12.23 14.78 -0.44
C GLY A 73 10.79 15.01 0.08
N TYR A 74 10.03 13.94 0.31
CA TYR A 74 8.69 14.05 0.88
C TYR A 74 8.69 13.85 2.40
N GLU A 75 7.96 14.72 3.09
CA GLU A 75 7.47 14.47 4.45
C GLU A 75 6.25 13.56 4.39
N VAL A 76 6.30 12.45 5.12
CA VAL A 76 5.21 11.48 5.17
C VAL A 76 4.34 11.73 6.39
N ILE A 77 3.06 11.96 6.16
CA ILE A 77 2.07 12.20 7.21
C ILE A 77 1.10 11.02 7.23
N PHE A 78 0.88 10.45 8.41
CA PHE A 78 -0.14 9.44 8.62
C PHE A 78 -1.43 10.07 9.14
N PRO A 79 -2.62 9.60 8.72
CA PRO A 79 -3.87 10.06 9.30
C PRO A 79 -3.98 9.65 10.77
N GLU A 80 -4.65 10.47 11.57
CA GLU A 80 -4.95 10.14 12.96
C GLU A 80 -5.84 8.89 13.04
N ASN A 81 -5.71 8.13 14.12
CA ASN A 81 -6.50 6.91 14.39
C ASN A 81 -6.44 5.84 13.27
N MET A 82 -5.37 5.82 12.51
CA MET A 82 -5.17 4.99 11.33
C MET A 82 -5.59 3.52 11.53
N LYS A 83 -5.37 2.96 12.72
CA LYS A 83 -5.71 1.56 13.05
C LYS A 83 -7.22 1.25 12.98
N ASN A 84 -8.07 2.27 13.10
CA ASN A 84 -9.52 2.13 13.08
C ASN A 84 -10.13 2.49 11.72
N LEU A 85 -9.31 2.99 10.78
CA LEU A 85 -9.75 3.41 9.46
C LEU A 85 -9.77 2.23 8.49
N CYS A 86 -10.79 2.20 7.63
CA CYS A 86 -10.97 1.16 6.63
C CYS A 86 -11.53 1.76 5.34
N CYS A 87 -11.03 1.29 4.19
CA CYS A 87 -11.54 1.71 2.87
C CYS A 87 -12.94 1.15 2.54
N GLY A 88 -13.44 0.20 3.32
CA GLY A 88 -14.74 -0.41 3.09
C GLY A 88 -14.75 -1.63 2.14
N THR A 89 -13.67 -1.89 1.40
CA THR A 89 -13.62 -2.97 0.38
C THR A 89 -13.99 -4.35 0.94
N ILE A 90 -13.56 -4.69 2.15
CA ILE A 90 -13.89 -5.98 2.78
C ILE A 90 -15.41 -6.15 2.99
N TRP A 91 -16.09 -5.08 3.36
CA TRP A 91 -17.53 -5.06 3.58
C TRP A 91 -18.30 -5.10 2.26
N GLU A 92 -17.86 -4.31 1.25
CA GLU A 92 -18.40 -4.36 -0.11
C GLU A 92 -18.33 -5.79 -0.69
N SER A 93 -17.19 -6.46 -0.54
CA SER A 93 -17.01 -7.84 -1.05
C SER A 93 -17.95 -8.88 -0.41
N LYS A 94 -18.55 -8.55 0.71
CA LYS A 94 -19.53 -9.38 1.43
C LYS A 94 -20.97 -8.89 1.26
N GLY A 95 -21.20 -7.90 0.39
CA GLY A 95 -22.53 -7.32 0.14
C GLY A 95 -23.03 -6.37 1.24
N MET A 96 -22.20 -6.01 2.20
CA MET A 96 -22.56 -5.12 3.31
C MET A 96 -22.29 -3.65 2.91
N MET A 97 -23.06 -3.13 1.95
CA MET A 97 -22.81 -1.83 1.34
C MET A 97 -22.90 -0.67 2.34
N ASP A 98 -23.93 -0.66 3.21
CA ASP A 98 -24.11 0.42 4.21
C ASP A 98 -22.90 0.56 5.13
N ILE A 99 -22.34 -0.57 5.59
CA ILE A 99 -21.13 -0.58 6.42
C ILE A 99 -19.91 -0.15 5.59
N ALA A 100 -19.83 -0.62 4.35
CA ALA A 100 -18.76 -0.25 3.45
C ALA A 100 -18.71 1.26 3.20
N ASP A 101 -19.86 1.88 2.96
CA ASP A 101 -19.98 3.31 2.69
C ASP A 101 -19.72 4.14 3.96
N LEU A 102 -20.22 3.71 5.12
CA LEU A 102 -19.89 4.33 6.41
C LEU A 102 -18.38 4.36 6.65
N LYS A 103 -17.70 3.22 6.44
CA LYS A 103 -16.25 3.13 6.62
C LYS A 103 -15.47 3.97 5.61
N SER A 104 -15.94 4.06 4.38
CA SER A 104 -15.33 4.95 3.38
C SER A 104 -15.48 6.42 3.74
N THR A 105 -16.64 6.82 4.27
CA THR A 105 -16.90 8.20 4.72
C THR A 105 -16.02 8.58 5.92
N GLU A 106 -15.90 7.69 6.91
CA GLU A 106 -14.98 7.89 8.05
C GLU A 106 -13.54 8.08 7.58
N LEU A 107 -13.09 7.25 6.64
CA LEU A 107 -11.75 7.33 6.07
C LEU A 107 -11.56 8.63 5.28
N GLU A 108 -12.50 9.02 4.41
CA GLU A 108 -12.40 10.25 3.63
C GLU A 108 -12.27 11.47 4.53
N ALA A 109 -13.06 11.57 5.59
CA ALA A 109 -12.99 12.66 6.56
C ALA A 109 -11.62 12.75 7.24
N ALA A 110 -11.05 11.61 7.65
CA ALA A 110 -9.72 11.55 8.26
C ALA A 110 -8.62 11.96 7.26
N LEU A 111 -8.68 11.47 6.02
CA LEU A 111 -7.72 11.80 4.97
C LEU A 111 -7.85 13.26 4.52
N TYR A 112 -9.06 13.80 4.43
CA TYR A 112 -9.31 15.20 4.11
C TYR A 112 -8.68 16.13 5.16
N LYS A 113 -8.87 15.81 6.45
CA LYS A 113 -8.21 16.52 7.56
C LYS A 113 -6.68 16.43 7.46
N ALA A 114 -6.14 15.23 7.30
CA ALA A 114 -4.69 15.00 7.23
C ALA A 114 -4.05 15.69 6.03
N SER A 115 -4.75 15.73 4.87
CA SER A 115 -4.28 16.35 3.63
C SER A 115 -4.44 17.86 3.57
N ASN A 116 -4.77 18.49 4.69
CA ASN A 116 -5.05 19.94 4.74
C ASN A 116 -6.12 20.35 3.72
N GLY A 117 -7.29 19.73 3.82
CA GLY A 117 -8.42 20.01 2.94
C GLY A 117 -8.22 19.51 1.49
N GLY A 118 -7.53 18.38 1.30
CA GLY A 118 -7.25 17.81 -0.02
C GLY A 118 -6.06 18.46 -0.76
N LYS A 119 -5.30 19.34 -0.09
CA LYS A 119 -4.14 20.02 -0.68
C LYS A 119 -2.99 19.05 -0.95
N TYR A 120 -2.71 18.15 -0.02
CA TYR A 120 -1.64 17.17 -0.16
C TYR A 120 -2.14 15.89 -0.82
N PRO A 121 -1.36 15.25 -1.70
CA PRO A 121 -1.72 13.98 -2.30
C PRO A 121 -1.79 12.88 -1.24
N VAL A 122 -2.67 11.90 -1.46
CA VAL A 122 -2.85 10.75 -0.59
C VAL A 122 -2.39 9.49 -1.31
N LEU A 123 -1.44 8.78 -0.73
CA LEU A 123 -0.93 7.50 -1.19
C LEU A 123 -1.62 6.37 -0.44
N CYS A 124 -2.20 5.40 -1.16
CA CYS A 124 -2.73 4.15 -0.61
C CYS A 124 -2.01 2.96 -1.25
N ASP A 125 -1.45 2.07 -0.44
CA ASP A 125 -0.57 0.99 -0.87
C ASP A 125 -1.29 -0.31 -1.31
N GLN A 126 -2.60 -0.27 -1.47
CA GLN A 126 -3.38 -1.44 -1.87
C GLN A 126 -4.37 -1.09 -2.99
N SER A 127 -4.10 -1.59 -4.19
CA SER A 127 -4.88 -1.27 -5.39
C SER A 127 -6.38 -1.57 -5.28
N PRO A 128 -6.86 -2.68 -4.68
CA PRO A 128 -8.29 -2.89 -4.44
C PRO A 128 -8.92 -1.85 -3.53
N CYS A 129 -8.22 -1.45 -2.45
CA CYS A 129 -8.69 -0.39 -1.55
C CYS A 129 -8.80 0.94 -2.30
N LEU A 130 -7.73 1.30 -3.02
CA LEU A 130 -7.70 2.53 -3.80
C LEU A 130 -8.78 2.57 -4.88
N HIS A 131 -9.01 1.46 -5.57
CA HIS A 131 -10.06 1.36 -6.59
C HIS A 131 -11.44 1.69 -6.02
N ARG A 132 -11.77 1.18 -4.81
CA ARG A 132 -13.00 1.56 -4.13
C ARG A 132 -12.97 3.02 -3.69
N MET A 133 -11.90 3.45 -3.03
CA MET A 133 -11.77 4.84 -2.55
C MET A 133 -12.01 5.84 -3.69
N ARG A 134 -11.46 5.61 -4.88
CA ARG A 134 -11.66 6.46 -6.06
C ARG A 134 -13.10 6.49 -6.57
N LYS A 135 -13.91 5.47 -6.28
CA LYS A 135 -15.33 5.46 -6.66
C LYS A 135 -16.19 6.30 -5.74
N VAL A 136 -15.84 6.38 -4.45
CA VAL A 136 -16.73 6.95 -3.43
C VAL A 136 -16.18 8.23 -2.80
N MET A 137 -14.88 8.51 -2.90
CA MET A 137 -14.24 9.69 -2.34
C MET A 137 -13.95 10.72 -3.43
N THR A 138 -14.39 11.95 -3.24
CA THR A 138 -14.29 13.02 -4.26
C THR A 138 -13.49 14.22 -3.81
N GLN A 139 -13.21 14.36 -2.51
CA GLN A 139 -12.60 15.57 -1.95
C GLN A 139 -11.07 15.51 -1.86
N ILE A 140 -10.47 14.36 -2.16
CA ILE A 140 -9.03 14.12 -2.00
C ILE A 140 -8.41 13.53 -3.26
N LYS A 141 -7.12 13.83 -3.49
CA LYS A 141 -6.35 13.29 -4.61
C LYS A 141 -5.69 11.99 -4.18
N LEU A 142 -6.17 10.88 -4.69
CA LEU A 142 -5.76 9.53 -4.34
C LEU A 142 -4.81 8.94 -5.39
N TYR A 143 -3.71 8.34 -4.93
CA TYR A 143 -2.69 7.74 -5.79
C TYR A 143 -2.35 6.32 -5.34
N GLU A 144 -2.12 5.46 -6.33
CA GLU A 144 -1.52 4.15 -6.18
C GLU A 144 0.02 4.28 -6.13
N PRO A 145 0.77 3.40 -5.45
CA PRO A 145 2.23 3.52 -5.36
C PRO A 145 2.93 3.64 -6.71
N VAL A 146 2.56 2.79 -7.68
CA VAL A 146 3.14 2.83 -9.02
C VAL A 146 2.88 4.18 -9.70
N GLU A 147 1.65 4.66 -9.64
CA GLU A 147 1.25 5.94 -10.20
C GLU A 147 1.98 7.11 -9.52
N PHE A 148 2.08 7.06 -8.18
CA PHE A 148 2.77 8.11 -7.43
C PHE A 148 4.27 8.15 -7.75
N ILE A 149 4.93 7.00 -7.78
CA ILE A 149 6.34 6.89 -8.12
C ILE A 149 6.57 7.37 -9.55
N TYR A 150 5.77 6.91 -10.50
CA TYR A 150 5.89 7.28 -11.90
C TYR A 150 5.69 8.78 -12.12
N THR A 151 4.69 9.37 -11.45
CA THR A 151 4.30 10.77 -11.67
C THR A 151 5.20 11.76 -10.93
N PHE A 152 5.60 11.44 -9.69
CA PHE A 152 6.21 12.42 -8.80
C PHE A 152 7.64 12.09 -8.38
N LEU A 153 8.05 10.83 -8.43
CA LEU A 153 9.33 10.41 -7.86
C LEU A 153 10.37 10.00 -8.89
N LYS A 154 9.99 9.47 -10.06
CA LYS A 154 10.93 8.87 -11.00
C LYS A 154 12.07 9.81 -11.41
N ASP A 155 11.77 11.10 -11.58
CA ASP A 155 12.76 12.10 -12.00
C ASP A 155 13.56 12.69 -10.81
N LYS A 156 13.19 12.32 -9.58
CA LYS A 156 13.89 12.70 -8.34
C LYS A 156 14.78 11.59 -7.79
N LEU A 157 14.65 10.39 -8.34
CA LEU A 157 15.36 9.20 -7.90
C LEU A 157 16.38 8.77 -8.94
N VAL A 158 17.51 8.27 -8.48
CA VAL A 158 18.50 7.60 -9.33
C VAL A 158 18.24 6.11 -9.22
N PHE A 159 17.92 5.50 -10.36
CA PHE A 159 17.71 4.06 -10.47
C PHE A 159 19.02 3.36 -10.84
N SER A 160 19.26 2.21 -10.24
CA SER A 160 20.39 1.33 -10.56
C SER A 160 19.82 -0.02 -10.98
N PRO A 161 19.61 -0.26 -12.28
CA PRO A 161 19.00 -1.50 -12.76
C PRO A 161 19.85 -2.72 -12.35
N ILE A 162 19.18 -3.76 -11.88
CA ILE A 162 19.80 -5.07 -11.61
C ILE A 162 19.76 -5.92 -12.89
N ASP A 163 20.67 -6.89 -12.99
CA ASP A 163 20.71 -7.83 -14.15
C ASP A 163 19.88 -9.12 -13.89
N GLU A 164 19.08 -9.14 -12.85
CA GLU A 164 18.16 -10.22 -12.55
C GLU A 164 16.81 -10.01 -13.24
N PRO A 165 16.17 -11.07 -13.77
CA PRO A 165 14.87 -10.95 -14.43
C PRO A 165 13.78 -10.63 -13.42
N ILE A 166 12.90 -9.68 -13.77
CA ILE A 166 11.70 -9.33 -13.00
C ILE A 166 10.47 -9.72 -13.82
N ALA A 167 9.60 -10.56 -13.24
CA ALA A 167 8.27 -10.83 -13.80
C ALA A 167 7.26 -9.82 -13.26
N VAL A 168 6.53 -9.16 -14.16
CA VAL A 168 5.52 -8.14 -13.82
C VAL A 168 4.13 -8.72 -13.94
N HIS A 169 3.40 -8.80 -12.83
CA HIS A 169 1.98 -9.18 -12.81
C HIS A 169 1.10 -7.95 -12.60
N ILE A 170 0.27 -7.63 -13.60
CA ILE A 170 -0.69 -6.51 -13.52
C ILE A 170 -1.97 -7.02 -12.89
N THR A 171 -2.30 -6.56 -11.69
CA THR A 171 -3.52 -6.98 -10.97
C THR A 171 -4.79 -6.46 -11.64
N CYS A 172 -5.93 -7.13 -11.40
CA CYS A 172 -7.23 -6.70 -11.94
C CYS A 172 -7.58 -5.24 -11.56
N SER A 173 -7.24 -4.82 -10.34
CA SER A 173 -7.51 -3.45 -9.88
C SER A 173 -6.64 -2.44 -10.61
N MET A 174 -5.37 -2.76 -10.86
CA MET A 174 -4.46 -1.89 -11.63
C MET A 174 -4.92 -1.77 -13.08
N ARG A 175 -5.40 -2.86 -13.69
CA ARG A 175 -5.99 -2.81 -15.04
C ARG A 175 -7.19 -1.88 -15.09
N LYS A 176 -8.12 -2.00 -14.13
CA LYS A 176 -9.31 -1.13 -14.03
C LYS A 176 -8.96 0.35 -13.85
N MET A 177 -7.79 0.64 -13.30
CA MET A 177 -7.26 1.99 -13.13
C MET A 177 -6.28 2.42 -14.23
N ASN A 178 -6.04 1.58 -15.24
CA ASN A 178 -5.12 1.83 -16.38
C ASN A 178 -3.66 2.08 -15.95
N LEU A 179 -3.17 1.39 -14.91
CA LEU A 179 -1.84 1.59 -14.34
C LEU A 179 -0.79 0.58 -14.84
N GLY A 180 -1.17 -0.37 -15.68
CA GLY A 180 -0.30 -1.47 -16.12
C GLY A 180 0.96 -0.99 -16.83
N ASN A 181 0.85 -0.04 -17.75
CA ASN A 181 2.01 0.50 -18.49
C ASN A 181 3.00 1.20 -17.55
N MET A 182 2.51 1.97 -16.58
CA MET A 182 3.37 2.64 -15.59
C MET A 182 4.15 1.62 -14.75
N LEU A 183 3.53 0.49 -14.38
CA LEU A 183 4.21 -0.58 -13.66
C LEU A 183 5.33 -1.21 -14.49
N VAL A 184 5.07 -1.50 -15.77
CA VAL A 184 6.07 -2.07 -16.69
C VAL A 184 7.22 -1.08 -16.89
N ASP A 185 6.94 0.20 -17.09
CA ASP A 185 7.96 1.21 -17.29
C ASP A 185 8.84 1.40 -16.04
N LEU A 186 8.23 1.42 -14.84
CA LEU A 186 9.01 1.45 -13.59
C LEU A 186 9.87 0.18 -13.41
N ALA A 187 9.33 -0.99 -13.75
CA ALA A 187 10.10 -2.23 -13.69
C ALA A 187 11.33 -2.17 -14.60
N ARG A 188 11.22 -1.56 -15.79
CA ARG A 188 12.34 -1.35 -16.73
C ARG A 188 13.41 -0.39 -16.19
N LEU A 189 13.05 0.52 -15.28
CA LEU A 189 14.02 1.34 -14.56
C LEU A 189 14.76 0.55 -13.46
N CYS A 190 14.19 -0.55 -12.99
CA CYS A 190 14.73 -1.37 -11.93
C CYS A 190 15.50 -2.60 -12.40
N SER A 191 15.23 -3.10 -13.60
CA SER A 191 15.91 -4.29 -14.17
C SER A 191 16.13 -4.17 -15.67
N THR A 192 17.24 -4.75 -16.13
CA THR A 192 17.55 -4.89 -17.57
C THR A 192 16.71 -5.99 -18.23
N LYS A 193 16.07 -6.88 -17.44
CA LYS A 193 15.31 -8.05 -17.93
C LYS A 193 13.90 -8.05 -17.34
N VAL A 194 12.96 -7.40 -18.00
CA VAL A 194 11.55 -7.37 -17.58
C VAL A 194 10.72 -8.33 -18.41
N ILE A 195 10.05 -9.25 -17.75
CA ILE A 195 9.14 -10.23 -18.32
C ILE A 195 7.71 -9.82 -17.99
N VAL A 196 6.93 -9.56 -19.02
CA VAL A 196 5.48 -9.34 -18.88
C VAL A 196 4.80 -10.61 -19.38
N PRO A 197 4.25 -11.46 -18.50
CA PRO A 197 3.54 -12.67 -18.91
C PRO A 197 2.38 -12.33 -19.86
N GLU A 198 2.20 -13.17 -20.89
CA GLU A 198 1.00 -13.06 -21.71
C GLU A 198 -0.24 -13.29 -20.86
N GLU A 199 -1.24 -12.45 -21.06
CA GLU A 199 -2.50 -12.58 -20.35
C GLU A 199 -3.24 -13.80 -20.91
N VAL A 200 -3.27 -14.88 -20.13
CA VAL A 200 -4.24 -15.94 -20.35
C VAL A 200 -5.57 -15.40 -19.80
N GLY A 201 -6.45 -14.98 -20.72
CA GLY A 201 -7.75 -14.37 -20.44
C GLY A 201 -8.72 -15.28 -19.72
#